data_de5cb2b04261aa99f3158570555dbc1b
#
_entry.id   de5cb2b04261aa99f3158570555dbc1b
#
_cell.length_a   1.000
_cell.length_b   1.000
_cell.length_c   1.000
_cell.angle_alpha   90.00
_cell.angle_beta   90.00
_cell.angle_gamma   90.00
#
_symmetry.space_group_name_H-M   'P 1'
#
loop_
_entity.id
_entity.type
_entity.pdbx_description
1 polymer ?
#
loop_
_entity_poly.entity_id
_entity_poly.type
_entity_poly.pdbx_seq_one_letter_code
_entity_poly.pdbx_strand_id
1 'polypeptide(L)'
;MNELIAMSAVLLSVLLQAGVPPLRSVEKGTQSQVDVQRQVTVRDATEWTSLWHAHAWDRPEPAVDFSRDMVVGVFMGSRPTAGFTVEIVGYLDAGNGVVVRYRETMPDRGALTAQILVSPYHLVAIPRRTGVVTFEKVQSTK
;
A
#
# COMPACT_ATOMS: atom_id res chain seq x y z
N MET A 1 4.62 -47.69 -3.11
CA MET A 1 3.30 -47.05 -3.02
C MET A 1 3.23 -45.91 -2.03
N ASN A 2 3.95 -45.98 -0.93
CA ASN A 2 3.94 -44.89 0.08
C ASN A 2 4.66 -43.61 -0.36
N GLU A 3 5.60 -43.69 -1.28
CA GLU A 3 6.37 -42.54 -1.75
C GLU A 3 5.57 -41.58 -2.65
N LEU A 4 4.61 -42.08 -3.40
CA LEU A 4 3.77 -41.29 -4.27
C LEU A 4 2.78 -40.41 -3.49
N ILE A 5 2.34 -40.87 -2.31
CA ILE A 5 1.43 -40.13 -1.45
C ILE A 5 2.16 -38.98 -0.74
N ALA A 6 3.41 -39.20 -0.36
CA ALA A 6 4.25 -38.18 0.27
C ALA A 6 4.56 -37.02 -0.68
N MET A 7 4.80 -37.31 -1.97
CA MET A 7 5.05 -36.28 -2.98
C MET A 7 3.84 -35.40 -3.24
N SER A 8 2.64 -35.96 -3.21
CA SER A 8 1.41 -35.20 -3.39
C SER A 8 1.15 -34.21 -2.25
N ALA A 9 1.47 -34.59 -1.04
CA ALA A 9 1.29 -33.74 0.14
C ALA A 9 2.26 -32.56 0.14
N VAL A 10 3.49 -32.76 -0.31
CA VAL A 10 4.51 -31.72 -0.41
C VAL A 10 4.14 -30.69 -1.47
N LEU A 11 3.63 -31.12 -2.62
CA LEU A 11 3.16 -30.24 -3.68
C LEU A 11 2.00 -29.36 -3.24
N LEU A 12 1.06 -29.91 -2.50
CA LEU A 12 -0.08 -29.15 -1.97
C LEU A 12 0.36 -28.10 -0.96
N SER A 13 1.34 -28.42 -0.13
CA SER A 13 1.90 -27.50 0.86
C SER A 13 2.59 -26.30 0.19
N VAL A 14 3.32 -26.53 -0.90
CA VAL A 14 4.00 -25.47 -1.66
C VAL A 14 2.98 -24.54 -2.34
N LEU A 15 1.90 -25.06 -2.88
CA LEU A 15 0.84 -24.28 -3.50
C LEU A 15 0.12 -23.38 -2.49
N LEU A 16 -0.09 -23.83 -1.27
CA LEU A 16 -0.70 -23.04 -0.20
C LEU A 16 0.22 -21.91 0.28
N GLN A 17 1.53 -22.10 0.24
CA GLN A 17 2.52 -21.08 0.64
C GLN A 17 2.75 -20.03 -0.43
N ALA A 18 2.45 -20.30 -1.68
CA ALA A 18 2.65 -19.37 -2.80
C ALA A 18 1.53 -18.33 -2.97
N GLY A 19 0.49 -18.38 -2.11
CA GLY A 19 -0.74 -17.62 -2.31
C GLY A 19 -0.74 -16.17 -1.80
N VAL A 20 0.30 -15.74 -1.04
CA VAL A 20 0.34 -14.38 -0.47
C VAL A 20 1.35 -13.52 -1.22
N PRO A 21 0.88 -12.49 -1.98
CA PRO A 21 1.80 -11.61 -2.68
C PRO A 21 2.68 -10.82 -1.69
N PRO A 22 4.00 -10.66 -1.97
CA PRO A 22 4.87 -9.89 -1.09
C PRO A 22 4.54 -8.39 -1.16
N LEU A 23 4.43 -7.78 0.01
CA LEU A 23 4.17 -6.36 0.18
C LEU A 23 5.00 -5.85 1.35
N ARG A 24 5.74 -4.77 1.13
CA ARG A 24 6.56 -4.17 2.18
C ARG A 24 6.09 -2.74 2.41
N SER A 25 5.65 -2.44 3.63
CA SER A 25 5.30 -1.07 3.98
C SER A 25 6.56 -0.21 4.00
N VAL A 26 6.57 0.85 3.19
CA VAL A 26 7.67 1.83 3.17
C VAL A 26 7.44 2.85 4.27
N GLU A 27 6.25 3.44 4.30
CA GLU A 27 5.87 4.40 5.33
C GLU A 27 4.35 4.52 5.40
N LYS A 28 3.84 4.64 6.62
CA LYS A 28 2.42 4.87 6.89
C LYS A 28 2.31 5.91 7.99
N GLY A 29 1.37 6.83 7.84
CA GLY A 29 1.17 7.85 8.86
C GLY A 29 0.02 8.79 8.54
N THR A 30 -0.01 9.92 9.25
CA THR A 30 -1.10 10.88 9.17
C THR A 30 -0.61 12.32 8.90
N GLN A 31 0.66 12.50 8.61
CA GLN A 31 1.24 13.84 8.47
C GLN A 31 1.99 14.00 7.14
N SER A 32 1.32 13.66 6.04
CA SER A 32 1.84 13.96 4.72
C SER A 32 1.70 15.44 4.39
N GLN A 33 2.62 15.99 3.61
CA GLN A 33 2.48 17.31 3.00
C GLN A 33 1.57 17.29 1.78
N VAL A 34 1.22 16.10 1.28
CA VAL A 34 0.24 15.93 0.21
C VAL A 34 -1.15 16.05 0.85
N ASP A 35 -1.78 17.19 0.64
CA ASP A 35 -3.06 17.54 1.27
C ASP A 35 -4.27 17.30 0.37
N VAL A 36 -4.04 16.82 -0.84
CA VAL A 36 -5.07 16.47 -1.82
C VAL A 36 -5.17 14.97 -1.93
N GLN A 37 -6.38 14.43 -2.02
CA GLN A 37 -6.57 12.99 -2.25
C GLN A 37 -5.85 12.56 -3.53
N ARG A 38 -5.06 11.51 -3.44
CA ARG A 38 -4.20 11.10 -4.54
C ARG A 38 -3.80 9.63 -4.42
N GLN A 39 -3.73 8.96 -5.56
CA GLN A 39 -3.21 7.61 -5.70
C GLN A 39 -2.00 7.67 -6.62
N VAL A 40 -0.93 6.99 -6.26
CA VAL A 40 0.34 7.09 -6.99
C VAL A 40 0.90 5.73 -7.33
N THR A 41 1.58 5.69 -8.47
CA THR A 41 2.38 4.55 -8.91
C THR A 41 3.74 5.08 -9.30
N VAL A 42 4.78 4.58 -8.66
CA VAL A 42 6.16 5.05 -8.84
C VAL A 42 7.01 3.88 -9.32
N ARG A 43 7.64 4.05 -10.48
CA ARG A 43 8.40 2.97 -11.13
C ARG A 43 9.88 3.21 -11.24
N ASP A 44 10.35 4.42 -10.92
CA ASP A 44 11.77 4.73 -10.99
C ASP A 44 12.21 5.71 -9.89
N ALA A 45 13.52 5.85 -9.74
CA ALA A 45 14.11 6.67 -8.69
C ALA A 45 13.79 8.16 -8.85
N THR A 46 13.67 8.67 -10.07
CA THR A 46 13.35 10.07 -10.33
C THR A 46 11.94 10.40 -9.87
N GLU A 47 10.98 9.55 -10.21
CA GLU A 47 9.60 9.70 -9.74
C GLU A 47 9.51 9.58 -8.22
N TRP A 48 10.30 8.68 -7.64
CA TRP A 48 10.33 8.49 -6.19
C TRP A 48 10.83 9.74 -5.46
N THR A 49 11.94 10.30 -5.90
CA THR A 49 12.49 11.52 -5.32
C THR A 49 11.50 12.67 -5.42
N SER A 50 10.83 12.81 -6.57
CA SER A 50 9.83 13.85 -6.77
C SER A 50 8.62 13.69 -5.84
N LEU A 51 8.12 12.47 -5.70
CA LEU A 51 7.01 12.18 -4.78
C LEU A 51 7.42 12.42 -3.33
N TRP A 52 8.60 11.94 -2.94
CA TRP A 52 9.07 12.11 -1.57
C TRP A 52 9.24 13.60 -1.21
N HIS A 53 9.76 14.39 -2.13
CA HIS A 53 9.89 15.82 -1.93
C HIS A 53 8.53 16.51 -1.70
N ALA A 54 7.51 16.10 -2.45
CA ALA A 54 6.16 16.62 -2.26
C ALA A 54 5.52 16.16 -0.96
N HIS A 55 5.86 14.94 -0.51
CA HIS A 55 5.29 14.30 0.66
C HIS A 55 5.98 14.70 1.97
N ALA A 56 7.32 14.70 1.97
CA ALA A 56 8.09 14.85 3.21
C ALA A 56 9.49 15.42 2.91
N TRP A 57 9.54 16.60 2.32
CA TRP A 57 10.78 17.24 1.88
C TRP A 57 11.84 17.42 2.98
N ASP A 58 11.39 17.46 4.24
CA ASP A 58 12.23 17.71 5.42
C ASP A 58 12.79 16.41 6.06
N ARG A 59 12.48 15.26 5.46
CA ARG A 59 12.95 13.97 5.98
C ARG A 59 13.73 13.20 4.90
N PRO A 60 14.69 12.35 5.31
CA PRO A 60 15.45 11.55 4.36
C PRO A 60 14.56 10.59 3.58
N GLU A 61 14.80 10.49 2.29
CA GLU A 61 14.10 9.60 1.39
C GLU A 61 14.46 8.14 1.70
N PRO A 62 13.48 7.25 1.94
CA PRO A 62 13.75 5.84 2.12
C PRO A 62 14.32 5.22 0.86
N ALA A 63 15.25 4.28 1.02
CA ALA A 63 15.83 3.57 -0.10
C ALA A 63 14.82 2.56 -0.67
N VAL A 64 14.65 2.59 -1.99
CA VAL A 64 13.84 1.62 -2.74
C VAL A 64 14.64 1.13 -3.93
N ASP A 65 14.69 -0.18 -4.11
CA ASP A 65 15.39 -0.79 -5.23
C ASP A 65 14.44 -0.96 -6.43
N PHE A 66 14.46 0.01 -7.34
CA PHE A 66 13.58 0.02 -8.51
C PHE A 66 13.98 -0.97 -9.61
N SER A 67 15.09 -1.68 -9.45
CA SER A 67 15.38 -2.83 -10.31
C SER A 67 14.53 -4.05 -9.95
N ARG A 68 14.00 -4.10 -8.74
CA ARG A 68 13.21 -5.22 -8.21
C ARG A 68 11.78 -4.84 -7.85
N ASP A 69 11.58 -3.62 -7.36
CA ASP A 69 10.32 -3.18 -6.77
C ASP A 69 9.77 -1.95 -7.47
N MET A 70 8.54 -1.67 -7.22
CA MET A 70 7.86 -0.40 -7.52
C MET A 70 7.12 0.04 -6.27
N VAL A 71 6.76 1.31 -6.20
CA VAL A 71 6.00 1.86 -5.07
C VAL A 71 4.59 2.20 -5.52
N VAL A 72 3.62 1.82 -4.72
CA VAL A 72 2.23 2.27 -4.87
C VAL A 72 1.84 2.97 -3.58
N GLY A 73 1.02 4.01 -3.70
CA GLY A 73 0.66 4.80 -2.54
C GLY A 73 -0.73 5.37 -2.62
N VAL A 74 -1.31 5.60 -1.45
CA VAL A 74 -2.57 6.29 -1.29
C VAL A 74 -2.41 7.44 -0.31
N PHE A 75 -2.92 8.59 -0.71
CA PHE A 75 -2.99 9.80 0.12
C PHE A 75 -4.46 10.14 0.28
N MET A 76 -4.91 10.23 1.51
CA MET A 76 -6.31 10.48 1.81
C MET A 76 -6.70 11.94 1.61
N GLY A 77 -5.70 12.82 1.57
CA GLY A 77 -5.90 14.27 1.57
C GLY A 77 -6.15 14.79 2.97
N SER A 78 -6.27 16.10 3.09
CA SER A 78 -6.46 16.75 4.38
C SER A 78 -7.81 16.38 5.01
N ARG A 79 -7.77 16.06 6.30
CA ARG A 79 -8.94 15.75 7.12
C ARG A 79 -8.92 16.60 8.39
N PRO A 80 -10.10 16.99 8.91
CA PRO A 80 -10.18 18.04 9.94
C PRO A 80 -9.80 17.60 11.35
N THR A 81 -9.75 16.29 11.62
CA THR A 81 -9.48 15.78 12.97
C THR A 81 -8.60 14.54 12.94
N ALA A 82 -8.01 14.20 14.06
CA ALA A 82 -7.43 12.88 14.25
C ALA A 82 -8.48 11.78 14.08
N GLY A 83 -8.04 10.54 13.89
CA GLY A 83 -8.92 9.38 13.72
C GLY A 83 -9.11 8.92 12.29
N PHE A 84 -8.67 9.71 11.32
CA PHE A 84 -8.65 9.30 9.91
C PHE A 84 -7.33 8.57 9.60
N THR A 85 -7.43 7.41 8.98
CA THR A 85 -6.27 6.64 8.52
C THR A 85 -6.55 6.01 7.17
N VAL A 86 -5.50 5.64 6.46
CA VAL A 86 -5.59 4.88 5.22
C VAL A 86 -4.52 3.78 5.22
N GLU A 87 -4.87 2.63 4.69
CA GLU A 87 -3.97 1.48 4.65
C GLU A 87 -4.14 0.69 3.36
N ILE A 88 -3.03 0.42 2.68
CA ILE A 88 -3.01 -0.56 1.60
C ILE A 88 -3.01 -1.94 2.25
N VAL A 89 -4.03 -2.72 1.97
CA VAL A 89 -4.25 -4.02 2.62
C VAL A 89 -3.76 -5.19 1.77
N GLY A 90 -3.51 -4.97 0.48
CA GLY A 90 -3.02 -6.00 -0.41
C GLY A 90 -3.12 -5.59 -1.87
N TYR A 91 -2.72 -6.48 -2.74
CA TYR A 91 -2.87 -6.32 -4.17
C TYR A 91 -3.03 -7.68 -4.84
N LEU A 92 -3.57 -7.68 -6.05
CA LEU A 92 -3.64 -8.88 -6.87
C LEU A 92 -3.38 -8.55 -8.33
N ASP A 93 -2.77 -9.49 -9.03
CA ASP A 93 -2.59 -9.38 -10.47
C ASP A 93 -3.91 -9.69 -11.17
N ALA A 94 -4.27 -8.87 -12.15
CA ALA A 94 -5.52 -9.00 -12.88
C ALA A 94 -5.26 -8.68 -14.35
N GLY A 95 -5.24 -9.70 -15.19
CA GLY A 95 -4.91 -9.54 -16.61
C GLY A 95 -3.52 -8.98 -16.80
N ASN A 96 -3.40 -7.84 -17.49
CA ASN A 96 -2.12 -7.16 -17.72
C ASN A 96 -1.74 -6.17 -16.62
N GLY A 97 -2.55 -6.05 -15.58
CA GLY A 97 -2.37 -5.03 -14.57
C GLY A 97 -2.38 -5.54 -13.17
N VAL A 98 -2.45 -4.63 -12.23
CA VAL A 98 -2.53 -4.95 -10.82
C VAL A 98 -3.62 -4.10 -10.16
N VAL A 99 -4.37 -4.72 -9.25
CA VAL A 99 -5.38 -4.04 -8.44
C VAL A 99 -4.82 -3.91 -7.02
N VAL A 100 -4.64 -2.67 -6.58
CA VAL A 100 -4.19 -2.35 -5.23
C VAL A 100 -5.42 -2.10 -4.38
N ARG A 101 -5.55 -2.82 -3.28
CA ARG A 101 -6.70 -2.69 -2.37
C ARG A 101 -6.30 -1.89 -1.15
N TYR A 102 -7.12 -0.93 -0.78
CA TYR A 102 -6.87 -0.09 0.37
C TYR A 102 -8.14 0.13 1.18
N ARG A 103 -7.96 0.45 2.45
CA ARG A 103 -9.04 0.72 3.41
C ARG A 103 -8.84 2.09 4.00
N GLU A 104 -9.92 2.86 4.09
CA GLU A 104 -9.95 4.12 4.84
C GLU A 104 -10.70 3.88 6.14
N THR A 105 -10.19 4.48 7.23
CA THR A 105 -10.84 4.47 8.52
C THR A 105 -11.17 5.90 8.92
N MET A 106 -12.38 6.12 9.40
CA MET A 106 -12.85 7.41 9.89
C MET A 106 -13.13 7.29 11.39
N PRO A 107 -13.06 8.40 12.15
CA PRO A 107 -13.47 8.34 13.55
C PRO A 107 -14.95 7.99 13.65
N ASP A 108 -15.32 7.28 14.71
CA ASP A 108 -16.71 6.95 14.97
C ASP A 108 -17.53 8.22 15.18
N ARG A 109 -18.78 8.16 14.74
CA ARG A 109 -19.70 9.29 14.89
C ARG A 109 -19.87 9.64 16.37
N GLY A 110 -19.58 10.90 16.72
CA GLY A 110 -19.60 11.36 18.11
C GLY A 110 -18.36 11.06 18.92
N ALA A 111 -17.33 10.45 18.32
CA ALA A 111 -16.06 10.24 19.00
C ALA A 111 -15.38 11.55 19.34
N LEU A 112 -14.74 11.60 20.51
CA LEU A 112 -13.87 12.72 20.90
C LEU A 112 -12.50 12.52 20.25
N THR A 113 -12.15 13.40 19.32
CA THR A 113 -10.87 13.35 18.60
C THR A 113 -10.16 14.68 18.72
N ALA A 114 -8.83 14.65 18.63
CA ALA A 114 -8.05 15.87 18.61
C ALA A 114 -8.41 16.72 17.39
N GLN A 115 -8.60 18.02 17.59
CA GLN A 115 -8.94 18.99 16.54
C GLN A 115 -7.68 19.45 15.82
N ILE A 116 -7.03 18.54 15.12
CA ILE A 116 -5.81 18.79 14.35
C ILE A 116 -6.03 18.33 12.91
N LEU A 117 -5.50 19.09 11.95
CA LEU A 117 -5.49 18.65 10.56
C LEU A 117 -4.56 17.47 10.40
N VAL A 118 -5.03 16.46 9.72
CA VAL A 118 -4.22 15.28 9.35
C VAL A 118 -4.30 15.06 7.85
N SER A 119 -3.27 14.45 7.29
CA SER A 119 -3.21 14.03 5.89
C SER A 119 -2.69 12.60 5.84
N PRO A 120 -3.58 11.62 6.04
CA PRO A 120 -3.20 10.21 6.12
C PRO A 120 -2.68 9.67 4.80
N TYR A 121 -1.74 8.75 4.90
CA TYR A 121 -1.12 8.14 3.72
C TYR A 121 -0.56 6.76 4.04
N HIS A 122 -0.35 5.97 2.98
CA HIS A 122 0.39 4.72 3.06
C HIS A 122 1.14 4.50 1.74
N LEU A 123 2.45 4.27 1.84
CA LEU A 123 3.34 3.96 0.73
C LEU A 123 3.86 2.55 0.92
N VAL A 124 3.72 1.71 -0.09
CA VAL A 124 4.18 0.32 -0.04
C VAL A 124 5.00 -0.02 -1.27
N ALA A 125 5.98 -0.91 -1.10
CA ALA A 125 6.75 -1.48 -2.19
C ALA A 125 6.19 -2.86 -2.51
N ILE A 126 5.99 -3.11 -3.80
CA ILE A 126 5.56 -4.40 -4.33
C ILE A 126 6.55 -4.82 -5.42
N PRO A 127 6.66 -6.12 -5.74
CA PRO A 127 7.49 -6.55 -6.84
C PRO A 127 7.11 -5.84 -8.14
N ARG A 128 8.13 -5.44 -8.87
CA ARG A 128 7.98 -4.67 -10.10
C ARG A 128 7.17 -5.42 -11.14
N ARG A 129 6.26 -4.70 -11.80
CA ARG A 129 5.48 -5.21 -12.92
C ARG A 129 5.09 -4.07 -13.86
N THR A 130 4.84 -4.44 -15.10
CA THR A 130 4.32 -3.52 -16.11
C THR A 130 2.78 -3.56 -16.09
N GLY A 131 2.16 -2.67 -16.82
CA GLY A 131 0.72 -2.63 -16.95
C GLY A 131 0.05 -1.60 -16.05
N VAL A 132 -1.26 -1.56 -16.15
CA VAL A 132 -2.07 -0.55 -15.45
C VAL A 132 -2.21 -0.91 -13.97
N VAL A 133 -2.03 0.08 -13.11
CA VAL A 133 -2.31 -0.04 -11.68
C VAL A 133 -3.65 0.63 -11.41
N THR A 134 -4.58 -0.13 -10.85
CA THR A 134 -5.86 0.40 -10.40
C THR A 134 -5.96 0.26 -8.89
N PHE A 135 -6.75 1.14 -8.27
CA PHE A 135 -6.92 1.18 -6.82
C PHE A 135 -8.38 0.92 -6.49
N GLU A 136 -8.60 -0.01 -5.57
CA GLU A 136 -9.94 -0.41 -5.14
C GLU A 136 -10.06 -0.22 -3.63
N LYS A 137 -11.01 0.61 -3.23
CA LYS A 137 -11.31 0.79 -1.81
C LYS A 137 -12.12 -0.39 -1.32
N VAL A 138 -11.63 -1.05 -0.26
CA VAL A 138 -12.38 -2.10 0.44
C VAL A 138 -13.05 -1.52 1.67
N GLN A 139 -14.09 -2.20 2.14
CA GLN A 139 -14.83 -1.71 3.28
C GLN A 139 -14.04 -1.82 4.57
N SER A 140 -14.21 -0.83 5.44
CA SER A 140 -13.65 -0.87 6.78
C SER A 140 -14.39 -1.93 7.58
N THR A 141 -13.63 -2.87 8.17
CA THR A 141 -14.21 -3.82 9.13
C THR A 141 -14.21 -3.17 10.50
N LYS A 142 -15.38 -3.05 11.04
CA LYS A 142 -15.53 -2.61 12.44
C LYS A 142 -15.40 -3.79 13.38
#